data_981f2cb1df55fc394ec8800da7f90cd4
#
_entry.id   981f2cb1df55fc394ec8800da7f90cd4
#
_cell.length_a   1.000
_cell.length_b   1.000
_cell.length_c   1.000
_cell.angle_alpha   90.00
_cell.angle_beta   90.00
_cell.angle_gamma   90.00
#
_symmetry.space_group_name_H-M   'P 1'
#
loop_
_entity.id
_entity.type
_entity.pdbx_description
1 polymer ?
#
loop_
_entity_poly.entity_id
_entity_poly.type
_entity_poly.pdbx_seq_one_letter_code
_entity_poly.pdbx_strand_id
1 'polypeptide(L)'
;VPSFKRDFDKLFNPKSIAIVGASNLPGKWGFMMSMNVVGGGYRGKIFMINPREKNILGFPCYPSIKEIDDEIDLLVVAIPASKVLGIIEEAVEKGIKNAVVVSSNFAEVGEEGAKLERRLSEVATAGGLSVVGPNTMGIYSASTDLCCMGAPVYPLKGNVGFISQSGNLGIQLMAWGQRRGIGFSRFVGSGNAANTDIVDFLQYLGEDPITKTIILYIEGLKDGRRFLDAACHITPHKPIIALKAGKGSQGQGAVLSHTGSLAGEFKLFQGMMEQTGIIEAETTEELVDLAAAFSSLPVPSGNRVGVMTLGGGWGVAAADAFDREGLEMAKLPQAVIEELDKTLPSFWSRRNPVDIVGNVNRANHFKVLDALASADDVDIVISMGTLLGRNFWVENMLKTTIRPLINMIRFHTLRLPRFELSILKGFREALSRSKERNPEGSGGINPNEALQWRDSVFVSHLRDLMRKEKKPIITVAVNEGERSASSLMRDSALFTAATPERAVRAAGKLATYSRFLSNHSNKARSSNI
;
A
#
# COMPACT_ATOMS: atom_id res chain seq x y z
N VAL A 1 -31.85 -18.57 2.94
CA VAL A 1 -30.84 -19.35 3.66
C VAL A 1 -30.64 -18.65 4.99
N PRO A 2 -30.73 -19.31 6.16
CA PRO A 2 -30.48 -18.68 7.43
C PRO A 2 -29.02 -18.18 7.46
N SER A 3 -28.82 -16.85 7.54
CA SER A 3 -27.51 -16.26 7.69
C SER A 3 -27.05 -16.50 9.13
N PHE A 4 -26.11 -17.42 9.35
CA PHE A 4 -25.45 -17.47 10.65
C PHE A 4 -24.49 -16.26 10.77
N LYS A 5 -24.43 -15.67 11.95
CA LYS A 5 -23.53 -14.55 12.20
C LYS A 5 -22.08 -15.08 12.20
N ARG A 6 -21.27 -14.62 11.25
CA ARG A 6 -19.86 -15.01 11.13
C ARG A 6 -19.03 -14.31 12.20
N ASP A 7 -18.17 -15.04 12.87
CA ASP A 7 -17.22 -14.50 13.85
C ASP A 7 -15.82 -14.44 13.23
N PHE A 8 -15.56 -13.37 12.47
CA PHE A 8 -14.23 -13.15 11.89
C PHE A 8 -13.20 -12.61 12.88
N ASP A 9 -13.59 -12.25 14.11
CA ASP A 9 -12.60 -11.90 15.12
C ASP A 9 -11.72 -13.10 15.45
N LYS A 10 -12.27 -14.30 15.57
CA LYS A 10 -11.49 -15.52 15.75
C LYS A 10 -10.70 -15.93 14.50
N LEU A 11 -11.13 -15.51 13.31
CA LEU A 11 -10.34 -15.71 12.08
C LEU A 11 -9.05 -14.90 12.07
N PHE A 12 -9.14 -13.62 12.42
CA PHE A 12 -8.00 -12.69 12.36
C PHE A 12 -7.24 -12.54 13.69
N ASN A 13 -7.89 -12.84 14.80
CA ASN A 13 -7.31 -12.74 16.13
C ASN A 13 -7.41 -14.09 16.89
N PRO A 14 -7.06 -15.25 16.26
CA PRO A 14 -7.16 -16.53 16.92
C PRO A 14 -6.22 -16.61 18.12
N LYS A 15 -6.64 -17.29 19.18
CA LYS A 15 -5.81 -17.68 20.32
C LYS A 15 -5.15 -19.03 20.09
N SER A 16 -5.71 -19.83 19.18
CA SER A 16 -5.23 -21.17 18.85
C SER A 16 -5.42 -21.46 17.36
N ILE A 17 -4.43 -22.12 16.77
CA ILE A 17 -4.41 -22.50 15.35
C ILE A 17 -4.06 -23.97 15.23
N ALA A 18 -4.83 -24.72 14.44
CA ALA A 18 -4.50 -26.08 14.05
C ALA A 18 -4.14 -26.14 12.55
N ILE A 19 -3.00 -26.73 12.19
CA ILE A 19 -2.49 -26.81 10.81
C ILE A 19 -2.53 -28.27 10.34
N VAL A 20 -3.55 -28.63 9.57
CA VAL A 20 -3.71 -29.97 8.98
C VAL A 20 -2.89 -30.10 7.71
N GLY A 21 -2.04 -31.12 7.67
CA GLY A 21 -1.07 -31.34 6.61
C GLY A 21 0.25 -30.61 6.83
N ALA A 22 0.51 -30.15 8.06
CA ALA A 22 1.80 -29.58 8.46
C ALA A 22 2.96 -30.52 8.09
N SER A 23 4.12 -29.99 7.75
CA SER A 23 5.25 -30.78 7.23
C SER A 23 6.61 -30.16 7.56
N ASN A 24 7.62 -31.02 7.72
CA ASN A 24 9.02 -30.61 7.78
C ASN A 24 9.68 -30.48 6.39
N LEU A 25 9.00 -30.89 5.32
CA LEU A 25 9.58 -30.95 3.97
C LEU A 25 9.44 -29.61 3.25
N PRO A 26 10.54 -28.89 2.94
CA PRO A 26 10.51 -27.69 2.11
C PRO A 26 9.84 -27.95 0.76
N GLY A 27 9.10 -26.93 0.24
CA GLY A 27 8.34 -27.03 -1.01
C GLY A 27 6.93 -27.59 -0.86
N LYS A 28 6.54 -28.14 0.29
CA LYS A 28 5.15 -28.46 0.58
C LYS A 28 4.38 -27.26 1.14
N TRP A 29 3.11 -27.14 0.76
CA TRP A 29 2.22 -26.12 1.31
C TRP A 29 2.13 -26.14 2.83
N GLY A 30 2.03 -27.34 3.43
CA GLY A 30 2.01 -27.48 4.88
C GLY A 30 3.28 -27.00 5.56
N PHE A 31 4.46 -27.16 4.92
CA PHE A 31 5.71 -26.57 5.41
C PHE A 31 5.66 -25.05 5.37
N MET A 32 5.25 -24.46 4.23
CA MET A 32 5.20 -23.02 4.04
C MET A 32 4.22 -22.36 5.04
N MET A 33 3.02 -22.93 5.19
CA MET A 33 2.02 -22.42 6.14
C MET A 33 2.54 -22.49 7.58
N SER A 34 3.13 -23.62 7.99
CA SER A 34 3.69 -23.79 9.35
C SER A 34 4.85 -22.82 9.60
N MET A 35 5.79 -22.71 8.65
CA MET A 35 6.93 -21.81 8.75
C MET A 35 6.50 -20.35 8.85
N ASN A 36 5.50 -19.92 8.07
CA ASN A 36 5.06 -18.53 8.07
C ASN A 36 4.28 -18.17 9.35
N VAL A 37 3.46 -19.08 9.88
CA VAL A 37 2.78 -18.87 11.17
C VAL A 37 3.80 -18.75 12.31
N VAL A 38 4.76 -19.66 12.38
CA VAL A 38 5.81 -19.64 13.41
C VAL A 38 6.78 -18.47 13.21
N GLY A 39 7.28 -18.29 11.98
CA GLY A 39 8.25 -17.25 11.63
C GLY A 39 7.68 -15.83 11.62
N GLY A 40 6.37 -15.67 11.42
CA GLY A 40 5.67 -14.39 11.49
C GLY A 40 5.55 -13.79 12.88
N GLY A 41 5.81 -14.60 13.92
CA GLY A 41 5.79 -14.14 15.31
C GLY A 41 4.44 -14.36 16.02
N TYR A 42 3.57 -15.18 15.46
CA TYR A 42 2.32 -15.56 16.13
C TYR A 42 2.59 -16.22 17.50
N ARG A 43 1.89 -15.77 18.55
CA ARG A 43 2.15 -16.17 19.94
C ARG A 43 1.04 -17.03 20.56
N GLY A 44 -0.03 -17.34 19.83
CA GLY A 44 -1.08 -18.25 20.29
C GLY A 44 -0.63 -19.71 20.29
N LYS A 45 -1.51 -20.61 20.70
CA LYS A 45 -1.26 -22.07 20.63
C LYS A 45 -1.23 -22.51 19.19
N ILE A 46 -0.27 -23.36 18.84
CA ILE A 46 -0.13 -23.96 17.50
C ILE A 46 -0.16 -25.47 17.63
N PHE A 47 -1.12 -26.10 16.93
CA PHE A 47 -1.27 -27.54 16.86
C PHE A 47 -0.90 -28.01 15.44
N MET A 48 0.20 -28.75 15.32
CA MET A 48 0.62 -29.37 14.06
C MET A 48 -0.09 -30.71 13.90
N ILE A 49 -0.69 -30.95 12.72
CA ILE A 49 -1.46 -32.17 12.48
C ILE A 49 -0.94 -32.89 11.25
N ASN A 50 -0.41 -34.08 11.48
CA ASN A 50 0.05 -34.99 10.44
C ASN A 50 0.12 -36.42 11.00
N PRO A 51 -0.58 -37.41 10.43
CA PRO A 51 -0.60 -38.79 10.96
C PRO A 51 0.71 -39.55 10.85
N ARG A 52 1.73 -39.00 10.16
CA ARG A 52 3.02 -39.67 9.91
C ARG A 52 4.20 -39.06 10.67
N GLU A 53 4.00 -37.89 11.27
CA GLU A 53 5.05 -37.11 11.94
C GLU A 53 4.79 -37.05 13.44
N LYS A 54 5.87 -37.08 14.23
CA LYS A 54 5.80 -36.92 15.70
C LYS A 54 6.10 -35.48 16.14
N ASN A 55 6.86 -34.78 15.32
CA ASN A 55 7.31 -33.43 15.59
C ASN A 55 7.44 -32.64 14.27
N ILE A 56 6.96 -31.43 14.21
CA ILE A 56 7.08 -30.52 13.06
C ILE A 56 7.56 -29.17 13.55
N LEU A 57 8.70 -28.68 13.02
CA LEU A 57 9.33 -27.40 13.39
C LEU A 57 9.53 -27.24 14.92
N GLY A 58 9.77 -28.33 15.65
CA GLY A 58 9.93 -28.32 17.11
C GLY A 58 8.62 -28.42 17.91
N PHE A 59 7.46 -28.42 17.25
CA PHE A 59 6.16 -28.59 17.91
C PHE A 59 5.72 -30.06 17.90
N PRO A 60 5.08 -30.56 18.99
CA PRO A 60 4.40 -31.85 18.98
C PRO A 60 3.38 -31.94 17.85
N CYS A 61 3.28 -33.13 17.23
CA CYS A 61 2.37 -33.35 16.12
C CYS A 61 1.27 -34.34 16.52
N TYR A 62 0.02 -33.99 16.21
CA TYR A 62 -1.16 -34.78 16.47
C TYR A 62 -1.56 -35.57 15.20
N PRO A 63 -2.03 -36.80 15.31
CA PRO A 63 -2.50 -37.55 14.14
C PRO A 63 -3.79 -37.00 13.53
N SER A 64 -4.67 -36.39 14.35
CA SER A 64 -5.99 -35.87 13.97
C SER A 64 -6.36 -34.66 14.83
N ILE A 65 -7.27 -33.81 14.34
CA ILE A 65 -7.82 -32.70 15.13
C ILE A 65 -8.68 -33.18 16.31
N LYS A 66 -9.19 -34.42 16.25
CA LYS A 66 -9.99 -35.03 17.32
C LYS A 66 -9.19 -35.29 18.58
N GLU A 67 -7.87 -35.49 18.46
CA GLU A 67 -6.97 -35.74 19.59
C GLU A 67 -6.49 -34.48 20.33
N ILE A 68 -6.96 -33.33 19.91
CA ILE A 68 -6.66 -32.06 20.58
C ILE A 68 -7.79 -31.75 21.55
N ASP A 69 -7.50 -31.70 22.85
CA ASP A 69 -8.52 -31.38 23.89
C ASP A 69 -8.82 -29.88 23.96
N ASP A 70 -7.90 -29.04 23.50
CA ASP A 70 -8.02 -27.57 23.50
C ASP A 70 -9.05 -27.07 22.45
N GLU A 71 -9.60 -25.88 22.68
CA GLU A 71 -10.38 -25.14 21.69
C GLU A 71 -9.49 -24.70 20.52
N ILE A 72 -10.01 -24.82 19.30
CA ILE A 72 -9.33 -24.39 18.06
C ILE A 72 -10.12 -23.23 17.45
N ASP A 73 -9.56 -22.03 17.47
CA ASP A 73 -10.19 -20.84 16.88
C ASP A 73 -10.07 -20.81 15.35
N LEU A 74 -8.94 -21.27 14.82
CA LEU A 74 -8.63 -21.27 13.39
C LEU A 74 -8.06 -22.61 12.93
N LEU A 75 -8.71 -23.22 11.94
CA LEU A 75 -8.20 -24.40 11.24
C LEU A 75 -7.55 -24.00 9.93
N VAL A 76 -6.34 -24.48 9.66
CA VAL A 76 -5.62 -24.31 8.39
C VAL A 76 -5.50 -25.67 7.73
N VAL A 77 -5.96 -25.80 6.48
CA VAL A 77 -6.01 -27.07 5.76
C VAL A 77 -5.15 -27.02 4.51
N ALA A 78 -4.08 -27.82 4.50
CA ALA A 78 -3.07 -27.90 3.43
C ALA A 78 -2.84 -29.37 3.00
N ILE A 79 -3.89 -30.05 2.58
CA ILE A 79 -3.90 -31.47 2.17
C ILE A 79 -4.56 -31.62 0.78
N PRO A 80 -4.42 -32.77 0.10
CA PRO A 80 -5.10 -33.02 -1.18
C PRO A 80 -6.63 -32.82 -1.08
N ALA A 81 -7.23 -32.19 -2.11
CA ALA A 81 -8.67 -31.83 -2.14
C ALA A 81 -9.61 -32.97 -1.76
N SER A 82 -9.34 -34.21 -2.23
CA SER A 82 -10.15 -35.39 -1.95
C SER A 82 -10.29 -35.75 -0.46
N LYS A 83 -9.41 -35.19 0.40
CA LYS A 83 -9.43 -35.41 1.85
C LYS A 83 -9.97 -34.23 2.64
N VAL A 84 -10.16 -33.08 2.00
CA VAL A 84 -10.54 -31.84 2.69
C VAL A 84 -11.92 -31.96 3.31
N LEU A 85 -12.90 -32.54 2.59
CA LEU A 85 -14.27 -32.67 3.07
C LEU A 85 -14.35 -33.38 4.42
N GLY A 86 -13.65 -34.51 4.58
CA GLY A 86 -13.62 -35.23 5.87
C GLY A 86 -13.05 -34.39 7.02
N ILE A 87 -12.05 -33.57 6.76
CA ILE A 87 -11.48 -32.65 7.77
C ILE A 87 -12.50 -31.54 8.12
N ILE A 88 -13.26 -31.05 7.15
CA ILE A 88 -14.31 -30.04 7.39
C ILE A 88 -15.47 -30.65 8.22
N GLU A 89 -15.84 -31.89 7.95
CA GLU A 89 -16.84 -32.62 8.75
C GLU A 89 -16.36 -32.79 10.21
N GLU A 90 -15.09 -33.22 10.41
CA GLU A 90 -14.49 -33.30 11.75
C GLU A 90 -14.39 -31.93 12.45
N ALA A 91 -14.12 -30.86 11.71
CA ALA A 91 -14.07 -29.49 12.24
C ALA A 91 -15.42 -29.00 12.73
N VAL A 92 -16.48 -29.31 11.97
CA VAL A 92 -17.88 -29.02 12.35
C VAL A 92 -18.29 -29.79 13.61
N GLU A 93 -18.00 -31.11 13.67
CA GLU A 93 -18.24 -31.95 14.88
C GLU A 93 -17.53 -31.37 16.12
N LYS A 94 -16.31 -30.85 15.95
CA LYS A 94 -15.50 -30.26 17.03
C LYS A 94 -15.94 -28.82 17.39
N GLY A 95 -16.85 -28.22 16.62
CA GLY A 95 -17.39 -26.88 16.87
C GLY A 95 -16.46 -25.75 16.41
N ILE A 96 -15.46 -26.02 15.56
CA ILE A 96 -14.58 -25.00 14.97
C ILE A 96 -15.41 -24.07 14.08
N LYS A 97 -15.14 -22.75 14.14
CA LYS A 97 -15.94 -21.74 13.43
C LYS A 97 -15.26 -21.10 12.24
N ASN A 98 -13.93 -21.21 12.13
CA ASN A 98 -13.18 -20.60 11.04
C ASN A 98 -12.15 -21.57 10.47
N ALA A 99 -12.07 -21.65 9.14
CA ALA A 99 -11.09 -22.45 8.42
C ALA A 99 -10.49 -21.67 7.25
N VAL A 100 -9.20 -21.90 6.99
CA VAL A 100 -8.49 -21.47 5.77
C VAL A 100 -8.09 -22.72 5.00
N VAL A 101 -8.65 -22.91 3.80
CA VAL A 101 -8.40 -24.08 2.95
C VAL A 101 -7.53 -23.66 1.77
N VAL A 102 -6.21 -23.89 1.89
CA VAL A 102 -5.25 -23.55 0.82
C VAL A 102 -5.26 -24.55 -0.33
N SER A 103 -5.81 -25.73 -0.12
CA SER A 103 -5.90 -26.80 -1.12
C SER A 103 -6.60 -26.33 -2.39
N SER A 104 -6.04 -26.62 -3.54
CA SER A 104 -6.59 -26.45 -4.88
C SER A 104 -7.20 -27.74 -5.41
N ASN A 105 -7.67 -27.75 -6.66
CA ASN A 105 -8.42 -28.82 -7.35
C ASN A 105 -9.88 -28.90 -6.88
N PHE A 106 -10.52 -27.73 -6.84
CA PHE A 106 -11.95 -27.56 -6.62
C PHE A 106 -12.63 -27.00 -7.90
N ALA A 107 -13.49 -26.02 -7.83
CA ALA A 107 -14.25 -25.52 -8.98
C ALA A 107 -13.38 -25.04 -10.16
N GLU A 108 -12.16 -24.60 -9.91
CA GLU A 108 -11.21 -24.15 -10.94
C GLU A 108 -10.72 -25.25 -11.90
N VAL A 109 -10.91 -26.53 -11.54
CA VAL A 109 -10.51 -27.65 -12.42
C VAL A 109 -11.69 -28.32 -13.14
N GLY A 110 -12.89 -27.74 -13.04
CA GLY A 110 -14.07 -28.17 -13.76
C GLY A 110 -15.15 -28.83 -12.90
N GLU A 111 -16.06 -29.58 -13.54
CA GLU A 111 -17.31 -29.97 -12.92
C GLU A 111 -17.18 -30.87 -11.68
N GLU A 112 -16.27 -31.82 -11.69
CA GLU A 112 -16.03 -32.69 -10.52
C GLU A 112 -15.49 -31.92 -9.33
N GLY A 113 -14.55 -30.98 -9.57
CA GLY A 113 -14.06 -30.08 -8.53
C GLY A 113 -15.16 -29.15 -8.01
N ALA A 114 -16.05 -28.66 -8.87
CA ALA A 114 -17.19 -27.84 -8.48
C ALA A 114 -18.20 -28.61 -7.63
N LYS A 115 -18.42 -29.89 -7.89
CA LYS A 115 -19.26 -30.76 -7.03
C LYS A 115 -18.66 -30.88 -5.62
N LEU A 116 -17.37 -31.12 -5.55
CA LEU A 116 -16.64 -31.20 -4.27
C LEU A 116 -16.74 -29.89 -3.47
N GLU A 117 -16.55 -28.74 -4.15
CA GLU A 117 -16.66 -27.42 -3.54
C GLU A 117 -18.09 -27.14 -3.03
N ARG A 118 -19.12 -27.47 -3.80
CA ARG A 118 -20.51 -27.33 -3.35
C ARG A 118 -20.76 -28.15 -2.09
N ARG A 119 -20.31 -29.43 -2.06
CA ARG A 119 -20.46 -30.28 -0.88
C ARG A 119 -19.74 -29.73 0.35
N LEU A 120 -18.52 -29.21 0.16
CA LEU A 120 -17.76 -28.51 1.20
C LEU A 120 -18.55 -27.31 1.74
N SER A 121 -19.07 -26.47 0.84
CA SER A 121 -19.89 -25.31 1.19
C SER A 121 -21.13 -25.66 1.98
N GLU A 122 -21.86 -26.72 1.58
CA GLU A 122 -23.05 -27.20 2.27
C GLU A 122 -22.73 -27.65 3.70
N VAL A 123 -21.72 -28.51 3.87
CA VAL A 123 -21.33 -29.03 5.19
C VAL A 123 -20.83 -27.87 6.10
N ALA A 124 -19.96 -27.01 5.59
CA ALA A 124 -19.45 -25.90 6.36
C ALA A 124 -20.58 -24.94 6.78
N THR A 125 -21.49 -24.61 5.87
CA THR A 125 -22.62 -23.71 6.15
C THR A 125 -23.57 -24.29 7.17
N ALA A 126 -23.93 -25.58 7.02
CA ALA A 126 -24.80 -26.27 7.97
C ALA A 126 -24.20 -26.35 9.38
N GLY A 127 -22.85 -26.49 9.48
CA GLY A 127 -22.10 -26.50 10.75
C GLY A 127 -21.78 -25.14 11.32
N GLY A 128 -22.12 -24.05 10.62
CA GLY A 128 -21.75 -22.69 11.02
C GLY A 128 -20.25 -22.44 10.99
N LEU A 129 -19.52 -23.10 10.07
CA LEU A 129 -18.09 -22.93 9.83
C LEU A 129 -17.87 -21.98 8.65
N SER A 130 -17.13 -20.91 8.86
CA SER A 130 -16.67 -19.98 7.81
C SER A 130 -15.40 -20.52 7.17
N VAL A 131 -15.40 -20.67 5.84
CA VAL A 131 -14.24 -21.17 5.07
C VAL A 131 -13.71 -20.09 4.16
N VAL A 132 -12.46 -19.66 4.40
CA VAL A 132 -11.67 -18.85 3.47
C VAL A 132 -11.08 -19.79 2.41
N GLY A 133 -11.37 -19.55 1.13
CA GLY A 133 -11.00 -20.46 0.04
C GLY A 133 -12.17 -21.36 -0.40
N PRO A 134 -11.92 -22.59 -0.88
CA PRO A 134 -10.61 -23.21 -1.11
C PRO A 134 -9.76 -22.48 -2.15
N ASN A 135 -8.58 -23.03 -2.48
CA ASN A 135 -7.66 -22.45 -3.46
C ASN A 135 -7.22 -21.01 -3.08
N THR A 136 -6.90 -20.79 -1.80
CA THR A 136 -6.46 -19.49 -1.30
C THR A 136 -4.97 -19.47 -0.98
N MET A 137 -4.37 -18.29 -1.06
CA MET A 137 -3.03 -18.03 -0.52
C MET A 137 -3.05 -17.71 0.98
N GLY A 138 -4.21 -17.68 1.63
CA GLY A 138 -4.35 -17.52 3.06
C GLY A 138 -4.69 -16.12 3.54
N ILE A 139 -4.33 -15.83 4.79
CA ILE A 139 -4.67 -14.59 5.50
C ILE A 139 -3.48 -14.01 6.25
N TYR A 140 -3.54 -12.69 6.52
CA TYR A 140 -2.61 -11.98 7.41
C TYR A 140 -3.36 -11.11 8.42
N SER A 141 -2.81 -11.01 9.63
CA SER A 141 -3.33 -10.13 10.68
C SER A 141 -2.19 -9.48 11.45
N ALA A 142 -2.13 -8.15 11.41
CA ALA A 142 -1.10 -7.37 12.10
C ALA A 142 -1.22 -7.39 13.62
N SER A 143 -2.45 -7.53 14.16
CA SER A 143 -2.72 -7.48 15.60
C SER A 143 -2.16 -8.67 16.37
N THR A 144 -2.09 -9.83 15.73
CA THR A 144 -1.64 -11.09 16.33
C THR A 144 -0.36 -11.62 15.72
N ASP A 145 0.30 -10.86 14.84
CA ASP A 145 1.45 -11.32 14.07
C ASP A 145 1.18 -12.59 13.25
N LEU A 146 -0.09 -12.80 12.90
CA LEU A 146 -0.51 -13.96 12.14
C LEU A 146 -0.15 -13.79 10.67
N CYS A 147 0.85 -14.53 10.22
CA CYS A 147 1.21 -14.68 8.82
C CYS A 147 0.83 -16.08 8.34
N CYS A 148 -0.46 -16.32 8.10
CA CYS A 148 -0.97 -17.60 7.60
C CYS A 148 -1.11 -17.52 6.07
N MET A 149 0.03 -17.43 5.36
CA MET A 149 0.09 -17.22 3.91
C MET A 149 0.99 -18.25 3.22
N GLY A 150 0.66 -18.57 1.97
CA GLY A 150 1.37 -19.54 1.14
C GLY A 150 2.67 -19.03 0.49
N ALA A 151 3.21 -17.89 0.91
CA ALA A 151 4.48 -17.34 0.43
C ALA A 151 5.23 -16.65 1.58
N PRO A 152 6.58 -16.58 1.54
CA PRO A 152 7.41 -16.02 2.60
C PRO A 152 7.43 -14.48 2.52
N VAL A 153 6.27 -13.87 2.72
CA VAL A 153 6.08 -12.42 2.77
C VAL A 153 5.61 -12.05 4.17
N TYR A 154 6.36 -11.16 4.83
CA TYR A 154 6.05 -10.65 6.17
C TYR A 154 5.73 -9.16 6.06
N PRO A 155 4.46 -8.77 5.90
CA PRO A 155 4.08 -7.39 5.63
C PRO A 155 4.40 -6.46 6.80
N LEU A 156 4.68 -5.19 6.49
CA LEU A 156 4.74 -4.14 7.53
C LEU A 156 3.38 -4.01 8.20
N LYS A 157 3.38 -3.84 9.51
CA LYS A 157 2.15 -3.54 10.27
C LYS A 157 1.68 -2.13 9.95
N GLY A 158 0.38 -1.97 9.73
CA GLY A 158 -0.22 -0.67 9.42
C GLY A 158 -1.74 -0.71 9.41
N ASN A 159 -2.34 0.08 8.56
CA ASN A 159 -3.77 0.36 8.57
C ASN A 159 -4.52 0.05 7.25
N VAL A 160 -3.85 -0.60 6.31
CA VAL A 160 -4.47 -0.99 5.03
C VAL A 160 -5.05 -2.40 5.14
N GLY A 161 -6.36 -2.55 5.00
CA GLY A 161 -7.03 -3.84 4.81
C GLY A 161 -7.03 -4.21 3.33
N PHE A 162 -6.65 -5.45 3.01
CA PHE A 162 -6.59 -5.89 1.62
C PHE A 162 -7.37 -7.19 1.40
N ILE A 163 -8.32 -7.17 0.48
CA ILE A 163 -9.05 -8.35 0.03
C ILE A 163 -8.72 -8.59 -1.44
N SER A 164 -8.26 -9.80 -1.77
CA SER A 164 -7.91 -10.16 -3.15
C SER A 164 -8.57 -11.47 -3.56
N GLN A 165 -9.24 -11.49 -4.70
CA GLN A 165 -9.74 -12.73 -5.30
C GLN A 165 -8.61 -13.56 -5.89
N SER A 166 -7.56 -12.93 -6.41
CA SER A 166 -6.33 -13.62 -6.80
C SER A 166 -5.35 -13.66 -5.64
N GLY A 167 -5.17 -14.83 -5.03
CA GLY A 167 -4.29 -14.99 -3.89
C GLY A 167 -2.83 -14.66 -4.20
N ASN A 168 -2.29 -15.16 -5.32
CA ASN A 168 -0.89 -14.91 -5.71
C ASN A 168 -0.64 -13.44 -6.04
N LEU A 169 -1.51 -12.80 -6.83
CA LEU A 169 -1.40 -11.38 -7.13
C LEU A 169 -1.50 -10.54 -5.85
N GLY A 170 -2.43 -10.88 -4.94
CA GLY A 170 -2.57 -10.20 -3.65
C GLY A 170 -1.29 -10.20 -2.84
N ILE A 171 -0.62 -11.35 -2.71
CA ILE A 171 0.66 -11.45 -2.00
C ILE A 171 1.77 -10.64 -2.69
N GLN A 172 1.85 -10.67 -4.02
CA GLN A 172 2.83 -9.89 -4.77
C GLN A 172 2.60 -8.39 -4.60
N LEU A 173 1.34 -7.93 -4.63
CA LEU A 173 0.99 -6.53 -4.37
C LEU A 173 1.31 -6.12 -2.92
N MET A 174 1.11 -7.00 -1.93
CA MET A 174 1.55 -6.73 -0.56
C MET A 174 3.07 -6.60 -0.46
N ALA A 175 3.83 -7.49 -1.08
CA ALA A 175 5.29 -7.42 -1.09
C ALA A 175 5.79 -6.14 -1.81
N TRP A 176 5.09 -5.71 -2.85
CA TRP A 176 5.39 -4.44 -3.52
C TRP A 176 4.98 -3.24 -2.66
N GLY A 177 3.80 -3.26 -2.05
CA GLY A 177 3.33 -2.23 -1.12
C GLY A 177 4.27 -2.04 0.08
N GLN A 178 4.78 -3.15 0.64
CA GLN A 178 5.80 -3.10 1.71
C GLN A 178 7.05 -2.32 1.28
N ARG A 179 7.54 -2.53 0.05
CA ARG A 179 8.68 -1.77 -0.50
C ARG A 179 8.35 -0.28 -0.69
N ARG A 180 7.07 0.08 -0.75
CA ARG A 180 6.56 1.46 -0.80
C ARG A 180 6.21 2.03 0.57
N GLY A 181 6.50 1.30 1.66
CA GLY A 181 6.21 1.72 3.04
C GLY A 181 4.75 1.54 3.46
N ILE A 182 3.95 0.79 2.69
CA ILE A 182 2.56 0.48 3.06
C ILE A 182 2.56 -0.58 4.15
N GLY A 183 1.94 -0.27 5.28
CA GLY A 183 1.64 -1.22 6.33
C GLY A 183 0.23 -1.77 6.22
N PHE A 184 0.09 -3.08 6.39
CA PHE A 184 -1.19 -3.77 6.30
C PHE A 184 -1.76 -4.08 7.68
N SER A 185 -3.08 -3.93 7.84
CA SER A 185 -3.82 -4.36 9.02
C SER A 185 -4.26 -5.81 8.89
N ARG A 186 -4.89 -6.12 7.76
CA ARG A 186 -5.44 -7.43 7.42
C ARG A 186 -5.20 -7.75 5.94
N PHE A 187 -5.07 -9.02 5.62
CA PHE A 187 -5.14 -9.52 4.25
C PHE A 187 -5.99 -10.77 4.18
N VAL A 188 -6.77 -10.88 3.11
CA VAL A 188 -7.52 -12.09 2.76
C VAL A 188 -7.34 -12.38 1.28
N GLY A 189 -6.79 -13.55 0.97
CA GLY A 189 -6.96 -14.17 -0.33
C GLY A 189 -8.26 -14.96 -0.32
N SER A 190 -9.33 -14.51 -1.00
CA SER A 190 -10.62 -15.18 -0.90
C SER A 190 -10.66 -16.54 -1.60
N GLY A 191 -9.78 -16.77 -2.56
CA GLY A 191 -9.80 -17.99 -3.38
C GLY A 191 -11.14 -18.18 -4.10
N ASN A 192 -11.63 -19.41 -4.19
CA ASN A 192 -12.91 -19.74 -4.84
C ASN A 192 -14.13 -19.22 -4.07
N ALA A 193 -13.96 -18.81 -2.82
CA ALA A 193 -15.02 -18.25 -1.97
C ALA A 193 -16.23 -19.21 -1.82
N ALA A 194 -15.99 -20.45 -1.37
CA ALA A 194 -17.03 -21.48 -1.32
C ALA A 194 -18.23 -21.09 -0.46
N ASN A 195 -18.02 -20.58 0.77
CA ASN A 195 -19.12 -20.10 1.61
C ASN A 195 -18.85 -18.75 2.30
N THR A 196 -17.67 -18.15 2.10
CA THR A 196 -17.37 -16.77 2.47
C THR A 196 -16.93 -16.02 1.22
N ASP A 197 -17.40 -14.80 1.03
CA ASP A 197 -17.08 -14.00 -0.15
C ASP A 197 -16.43 -12.65 0.20
N ILE A 198 -16.10 -11.87 -0.83
CA ILE A 198 -15.48 -10.55 -0.69
C ILE A 198 -16.32 -9.59 0.17
N VAL A 199 -17.66 -9.74 0.13
CA VAL A 199 -18.59 -8.86 0.88
C VAL A 199 -18.52 -9.13 2.37
N ASP A 200 -18.41 -10.40 2.77
CA ASP A 200 -18.26 -10.79 4.17
C ASP A 200 -17.02 -10.13 4.79
N PHE A 201 -15.89 -10.20 4.07
CA PHE A 201 -14.63 -9.59 4.53
C PHE A 201 -14.66 -8.07 4.44
N LEU A 202 -15.34 -7.50 3.44
CA LEU A 202 -15.50 -6.05 3.31
C LEU A 202 -16.28 -5.49 4.50
N GLN A 203 -17.36 -6.13 4.92
CA GLN A 203 -18.12 -5.75 6.10
C GLN A 203 -17.26 -5.81 7.38
N TYR A 204 -16.49 -6.88 7.56
CA TYR A 204 -15.58 -7.00 8.69
C TYR A 204 -14.52 -5.88 8.70
N LEU A 205 -13.86 -5.63 7.57
CA LEU A 205 -12.86 -4.55 7.48
C LEU A 205 -13.48 -3.16 7.64
N GLY A 206 -14.74 -2.99 7.25
CA GLY A 206 -15.51 -1.79 7.50
C GLY A 206 -15.63 -1.46 8.99
N GLU A 207 -15.81 -2.47 9.83
CA GLU A 207 -15.94 -2.34 11.28
C GLU A 207 -14.58 -2.43 12.02
N ASP A 208 -13.53 -3.06 11.42
CA ASP A 208 -12.22 -3.24 12.07
C ASP A 208 -11.57 -1.89 12.43
N PRO A 209 -11.32 -1.59 13.73
CA PRO A 209 -10.82 -0.30 14.16
C PRO A 209 -9.37 -0.01 13.70
N ILE A 210 -8.60 -1.06 13.38
CA ILE A 210 -7.21 -0.94 12.93
C ILE A 210 -7.17 -0.54 11.45
N THR A 211 -8.13 -1.02 10.65
CA THR A 211 -8.22 -0.74 9.22
C THR A 211 -8.74 0.69 8.99
N LYS A 212 -7.99 1.51 8.25
CA LYS A 212 -8.38 2.88 7.87
C LYS A 212 -8.65 3.05 6.39
N THR A 213 -8.02 2.21 5.56
CA THR A 213 -8.17 2.19 4.10
C THR A 213 -8.36 0.75 3.67
N ILE A 214 -9.30 0.50 2.76
CA ILE A 214 -9.56 -0.86 2.23
C ILE A 214 -9.18 -0.87 0.76
N ILE A 215 -8.38 -1.84 0.34
CA ILE A 215 -8.09 -2.09 -1.07
C ILE A 215 -8.64 -3.43 -1.51
N LEU A 216 -9.16 -3.46 -2.73
CA LEU A 216 -9.83 -4.62 -3.31
C LEU A 216 -9.24 -4.96 -4.68
N TYR A 217 -8.93 -6.23 -4.90
CA TYR A 217 -8.73 -6.79 -6.23
C TYR A 217 -9.91 -7.71 -6.56
N ILE A 218 -10.70 -7.33 -7.56
CA ILE A 218 -11.99 -7.96 -7.87
C ILE A 218 -11.98 -8.52 -9.30
N GLU A 219 -12.24 -9.82 -9.43
CA GLU A 219 -12.45 -10.50 -10.70
C GLU A 219 -13.95 -10.61 -11.04
N GLY A 220 -14.79 -10.90 -10.03
CA GLY A 220 -16.25 -10.98 -10.15
C GLY A 220 -16.94 -10.82 -8.80
N LEU A 221 -18.23 -10.51 -8.83
CA LEU A 221 -19.09 -10.43 -7.64
C LEU A 221 -20.19 -11.48 -7.74
N LYS A 222 -20.37 -12.30 -6.70
CA LYS A 222 -21.47 -13.28 -6.60
C LYS A 222 -22.80 -12.58 -6.33
N ASP A 223 -22.77 -11.54 -5.49
CA ASP A 223 -23.94 -10.74 -5.10
C ASP A 223 -23.59 -9.24 -5.17
N GLY A 224 -23.86 -8.64 -6.33
CA GLY A 224 -23.59 -7.22 -6.57
C GLY A 224 -24.45 -6.29 -5.70
N ARG A 225 -25.67 -6.69 -5.34
CA ARG A 225 -26.54 -5.89 -4.46
C ARG A 225 -26.00 -5.81 -3.05
N ARG A 226 -25.63 -6.95 -2.48
CA ARG A 226 -25.02 -7.02 -1.15
C ARG A 226 -23.70 -6.26 -1.09
N PHE A 227 -22.89 -6.32 -2.16
CA PHE A 227 -21.66 -5.54 -2.27
C PHE A 227 -21.93 -4.03 -2.27
N LEU A 228 -22.92 -3.57 -3.08
CA LEU A 228 -23.32 -2.18 -3.15
C LEU A 228 -23.78 -1.67 -1.77
N ASP A 229 -24.65 -2.42 -1.08
CA ASP A 229 -25.18 -2.04 0.23
C ASP A 229 -24.05 -1.94 1.27
N ALA A 230 -23.11 -2.90 1.28
CA ALA A 230 -21.93 -2.85 2.16
C ALA A 230 -21.02 -1.65 1.85
N ALA A 231 -20.75 -1.40 0.58
CA ALA A 231 -19.91 -0.29 0.17
C ALA A 231 -20.54 1.06 0.53
N CYS A 232 -21.85 1.27 0.29
CA CYS A 232 -22.56 2.49 0.69
C CYS A 232 -22.45 2.79 2.19
N HIS A 233 -22.42 1.73 3.01
CA HIS A 233 -22.29 1.86 4.46
C HIS A 233 -20.86 2.19 4.88
N ILE A 234 -19.86 1.67 4.20
CA ILE A 234 -18.44 1.76 4.61
C ILE A 234 -17.76 3.02 4.06
N THR A 235 -17.95 3.35 2.79
CA THR A 235 -17.23 4.43 2.11
C THR A 235 -17.36 5.82 2.75
N PRO A 236 -18.47 6.20 3.42
CA PRO A 236 -18.53 7.46 4.15
C PRO A 236 -17.56 7.56 5.33
N HIS A 237 -17.05 6.43 5.82
CA HIS A 237 -16.20 6.36 7.00
C HIS A 237 -14.77 5.88 6.70
N LYS A 238 -14.61 5.02 5.67
CA LYS A 238 -13.32 4.44 5.25
C LYS A 238 -13.25 4.40 3.73
N PRO A 239 -12.20 4.96 3.11
CA PRO A 239 -12.02 4.88 1.67
C PRO A 239 -11.85 3.41 1.25
N ILE A 240 -12.55 3.05 0.18
CA ILE A 240 -12.41 1.78 -0.52
C ILE A 240 -11.81 2.07 -1.89
N ILE A 241 -10.70 1.42 -2.21
CA ILE A 241 -10.03 1.52 -3.51
C ILE A 241 -10.13 0.16 -4.19
N ALA A 242 -10.66 0.10 -5.40
CA ALA A 242 -10.89 -1.15 -6.09
C ALA A 242 -10.20 -1.20 -7.46
N LEU A 243 -9.49 -2.28 -7.71
CA LEU A 243 -9.02 -2.66 -9.04
C LEU A 243 -9.90 -3.81 -9.55
N LYS A 244 -10.71 -3.53 -10.58
CA LYS A 244 -11.53 -4.52 -11.27
C LYS A 244 -10.76 -5.14 -12.43
N ALA A 245 -10.57 -6.44 -12.39
CA ALA A 245 -10.03 -7.22 -13.50
C ALA A 245 -11.14 -7.58 -14.53
N GLY A 246 -10.74 -7.90 -15.75
CA GLY A 246 -11.69 -8.31 -16.80
C GLY A 246 -12.51 -7.14 -17.36
N LYS A 247 -11.91 -5.96 -17.52
CA LYS A 247 -12.58 -4.77 -18.08
C LYS A 247 -12.91 -4.92 -19.57
N GLY A 248 -12.00 -5.48 -20.35
CA GLY A 248 -12.16 -5.69 -21.80
C GLY A 248 -12.38 -7.17 -22.13
N SER A 249 -12.74 -7.46 -23.39
CA SER A 249 -13.05 -8.82 -23.86
C SER A 249 -11.92 -9.83 -23.62
N GLN A 250 -10.68 -9.45 -23.81
CA GLN A 250 -9.52 -10.31 -23.55
C GLN A 250 -9.39 -10.63 -22.04
N GLY A 251 -9.56 -9.62 -21.19
CA GLY A 251 -9.55 -9.78 -19.75
C GLY A 251 -10.73 -10.63 -19.23
N GLN A 252 -11.91 -10.48 -19.80
CA GLN A 252 -13.09 -11.29 -19.47
C GLN A 252 -12.85 -12.78 -19.77
N GLY A 253 -12.26 -13.08 -20.93
CA GLY A 253 -11.86 -14.45 -21.30
C GLY A 253 -10.84 -15.03 -20.32
N ALA A 254 -9.87 -14.23 -19.90
CA ALA A 254 -8.86 -14.65 -18.91
C ALA A 254 -9.49 -14.94 -17.54
N VAL A 255 -10.40 -14.09 -17.06
CA VAL A 255 -11.12 -14.29 -15.78
C VAL A 255 -11.96 -15.58 -15.83
N LEU A 256 -12.73 -15.78 -16.92
CA LEU A 256 -13.51 -17.00 -17.08
C LEU A 256 -12.65 -18.26 -17.05
N SER A 257 -11.50 -18.22 -17.71
CA SER A 257 -10.52 -19.32 -17.75
C SER A 257 -9.89 -19.61 -16.37
N HIS A 258 -9.72 -18.56 -15.55
CA HIS A 258 -9.04 -18.64 -14.25
C HIS A 258 -9.96 -19.04 -13.12
N THR A 259 -11.17 -18.49 -13.06
CA THR A 259 -12.10 -18.67 -11.93
C THR A 259 -13.34 -19.49 -12.26
N GLY A 260 -13.56 -19.82 -13.54
CA GLY A 260 -14.80 -20.45 -14.00
C GLY A 260 -16.05 -19.55 -13.87
N SER A 261 -15.87 -18.29 -13.50
CA SER A 261 -16.95 -17.31 -13.27
C SER A 261 -16.99 -16.27 -14.37
N LEU A 262 -18.21 -15.86 -14.79
CA LEU A 262 -18.39 -14.74 -15.70
C LEU A 262 -17.96 -13.43 -15.01
N ALA A 263 -17.04 -12.71 -15.63
CA ALA A 263 -16.79 -11.31 -15.26
C ALA A 263 -18.05 -10.51 -15.61
N GLY A 264 -18.72 -9.91 -14.61
CA GLY A 264 -19.88 -9.03 -14.86
C GLY A 264 -19.50 -7.87 -15.78
N GLU A 265 -20.50 -7.23 -16.40
CA GLU A 265 -20.26 -6.07 -17.26
C GLU A 265 -19.54 -4.93 -16.51
N PHE A 266 -18.40 -4.48 -17.04
CA PHE A 266 -17.59 -3.46 -16.38
C PHE A 266 -18.33 -2.14 -16.17
N LYS A 267 -19.23 -1.76 -17.10
CA LYS A 267 -20.05 -0.54 -16.98
C LYS A 267 -20.96 -0.56 -15.75
N LEU A 268 -21.55 -1.71 -15.42
CA LEU A 268 -22.36 -1.85 -14.21
C LEU A 268 -21.50 -1.70 -12.94
N PHE A 269 -20.33 -2.29 -12.96
CA PHE A 269 -19.38 -2.16 -11.86
C PHE A 269 -18.91 -0.72 -11.70
N GLN A 270 -18.63 -0.01 -12.79
CA GLN A 270 -18.25 1.40 -12.78
C GLN A 270 -19.36 2.29 -12.20
N GLY A 271 -20.62 2.12 -12.64
CA GLY A 271 -21.76 2.84 -12.07
C GLY A 271 -21.94 2.57 -10.58
N MET A 272 -21.70 1.34 -10.14
CA MET A 272 -21.74 0.98 -8.73
C MET A 272 -20.61 1.67 -7.94
N MET A 273 -19.38 1.76 -8.46
CA MET A 273 -18.28 2.49 -7.82
C MET A 273 -18.61 3.98 -7.68
N GLU A 274 -19.12 4.60 -8.75
CA GLU A 274 -19.54 6.02 -8.73
C GLU A 274 -20.64 6.27 -7.68
N GLN A 275 -21.64 5.41 -7.63
CA GLN A 275 -22.74 5.51 -6.67
C GLN A 275 -22.28 5.36 -5.22
N THR A 276 -21.33 4.48 -4.96
CA THR A 276 -20.88 4.14 -3.61
C THR A 276 -19.70 4.97 -3.13
N GLY A 277 -19.06 5.74 -4.00
CA GLY A 277 -17.82 6.47 -3.67
C GLY A 277 -16.58 5.58 -3.57
N ILE A 278 -16.62 4.36 -4.11
CA ILE A 278 -15.44 3.53 -4.29
C ILE A 278 -14.49 4.19 -5.29
N ILE A 279 -13.22 4.28 -4.93
CA ILE A 279 -12.18 4.86 -5.77
C ILE A 279 -11.68 3.78 -6.75
N GLU A 280 -11.87 4.00 -8.05
CA GLU A 280 -11.33 3.10 -9.06
C GLU A 280 -9.82 3.29 -9.22
N ALA A 281 -9.06 2.19 -9.13
CA ALA A 281 -7.71 2.08 -9.65
C ALA A 281 -7.74 1.42 -11.03
N GLU A 282 -7.03 1.99 -12.01
CA GLU A 282 -7.00 1.46 -13.39
C GLU A 282 -5.95 0.37 -13.57
N THR A 283 -4.86 0.45 -12.80
CA THR A 283 -3.72 -0.46 -12.87
C THR A 283 -3.32 -0.95 -11.50
N THR A 284 -2.54 -2.03 -11.44
CA THR A 284 -1.95 -2.54 -10.19
C THR A 284 -1.01 -1.53 -9.55
N GLU A 285 -0.30 -0.75 -10.36
CA GLU A 285 0.58 0.32 -9.90
C GLU A 285 -0.22 1.43 -9.21
N GLU A 286 -1.31 1.86 -9.83
CA GLU A 286 -2.21 2.85 -9.25
C GLU A 286 -2.87 2.36 -7.96
N LEU A 287 -3.27 1.07 -7.89
CA LEU A 287 -3.80 0.50 -6.66
C LEU A 287 -2.82 0.64 -5.48
N VAL A 288 -1.54 0.38 -5.71
CA VAL A 288 -0.49 0.51 -4.69
C VAL A 288 -0.24 1.98 -4.34
N ASP A 289 -0.20 2.87 -5.31
CA ASP A 289 -0.02 4.31 -5.06
C ASP A 289 -1.18 4.90 -4.26
N LEU A 290 -2.42 4.57 -4.64
CA LEU A 290 -3.61 5.03 -3.93
C LEU A 290 -3.70 4.44 -2.52
N ALA A 291 -3.33 3.16 -2.34
CA ALA A 291 -3.22 2.57 -1.01
C ALA A 291 -2.24 3.35 -0.12
N ALA A 292 -1.07 3.73 -0.64
CA ALA A 292 -0.09 4.55 0.07
C ALA A 292 -0.63 5.96 0.36
N ALA A 293 -1.24 6.61 -0.63
CA ALA A 293 -1.78 7.95 -0.49
C ALA A 293 -2.90 8.01 0.56
N PHE A 294 -3.93 7.18 0.42
CA PHE A 294 -5.09 7.18 1.33
C PHE A 294 -4.78 6.68 2.75
N SER A 295 -3.72 5.87 2.91
CA SER A 295 -3.28 5.41 4.25
C SER A 295 -2.45 6.43 5.01
N SER A 296 -1.87 7.43 4.33
CA SER A 296 -0.89 8.35 4.91
C SER A 296 -1.23 9.84 4.81
N LEU A 297 -2.09 10.23 3.86
CA LEU A 297 -2.43 11.62 3.61
C LEU A 297 -3.83 11.96 4.15
N PRO A 298 -4.05 13.18 4.65
CA PRO A 298 -5.40 13.65 4.96
C PRO A 298 -6.22 13.83 3.68
N VAL A 299 -7.53 13.68 3.81
CA VAL A 299 -8.48 14.01 2.72
C VAL A 299 -8.57 15.53 2.59
N PRO A 300 -8.40 16.11 1.38
CA PRO A 300 -8.43 17.56 1.19
C PRO A 300 -9.84 18.15 1.36
N SER A 301 -9.94 19.45 1.54
CA SER A 301 -11.22 20.18 1.57
C SER A 301 -11.80 20.47 0.19
N GLY A 302 -10.96 20.44 -0.86
CA GLY A 302 -11.33 20.73 -2.24
C GLY A 302 -10.32 20.22 -3.24
N ASN A 303 -10.29 20.83 -4.43
CA ASN A 303 -9.47 20.40 -5.58
C ASN A 303 -8.44 21.45 -6.02
N ARG A 304 -8.26 22.56 -5.27
CA ARG A 304 -7.31 23.64 -5.60
C ARG A 304 -5.91 23.26 -5.17
N VAL A 305 -4.96 23.19 -6.11
CA VAL A 305 -3.61 22.68 -5.88
C VAL A 305 -2.57 23.79 -5.93
N GLY A 306 -1.78 23.90 -4.86
CA GLY A 306 -0.53 24.67 -4.82
C GLY A 306 0.64 23.77 -5.23
N VAL A 307 1.39 24.19 -6.23
CA VAL A 307 2.52 23.41 -6.75
C VAL A 307 3.83 24.14 -6.47
N MET A 308 4.76 23.45 -5.81
CA MET A 308 6.15 23.86 -5.67
C MET A 308 7.04 22.98 -6.54
N THR A 309 7.92 23.57 -7.33
CA THR A 309 8.84 22.84 -8.21
C THR A 309 10.25 23.42 -8.19
N LEU A 310 11.26 22.55 -8.32
CA LEU A 310 12.68 22.96 -8.45
C LEU A 310 13.03 23.46 -9.87
N GLY A 311 12.17 23.24 -10.85
CA GLY A 311 12.36 23.67 -12.23
C GLY A 311 11.05 23.62 -13.02
N GLY A 312 10.89 24.57 -13.96
CA GLY A 312 9.63 24.81 -14.68
C GLY A 312 9.06 23.59 -15.42
N GLY A 313 9.90 22.72 -16.00
CA GLY A 313 9.45 21.54 -16.75
C GLY A 313 8.59 20.56 -15.93
N TRP A 314 8.89 20.39 -14.65
CA TRP A 314 8.10 19.58 -13.73
C TRP A 314 6.69 20.16 -13.51
N GLY A 315 6.62 21.50 -13.37
CA GLY A 315 5.37 22.22 -13.20
C GLY A 315 4.46 22.09 -14.43
N VAL A 316 5.04 22.12 -15.64
CA VAL A 316 4.30 21.94 -16.90
C VAL A 316 3.75 20.52 -16.99
N ALA A 317 4.57 19.49 -16.75
CA ALA A 317 4.12 18.09 -16.78
C ALA A 317 2.99 17.80 -15.78
N ALA A 318 3.03 18.42 -14.59
CA ALA A 318 1.94 18.32 -13.63
C ALA A 318 0.68 19.03 -14.13
N ALA A 319 0.82 20.26 -14.67
CA ALA A 319 -0.32 21.06 -15.13
C ALA A 319 -1.12 20.36 -16.24
N ASP A 320 -0.44 19.70 -17.19
CA ASP A 320 -1.08 18.94 -18.28
C ASP A 320 -1.96 17.77 -17.77
N ALA A 321 -1.69 17.28 -16.56
CA ALA A 321 -2.47 16.21 -15.95
C ALA A 321 -3.68 16.71 -15.14
N PHE A 322 -3.74 17.98 -14.78
CA PHE A 322 -4.80 18.53 -13.90
C PHE A 322 -6.19 18.42 -14.50
N ASP A 323 -6.36 18.77 -15.77
CA ASP A 323 -7.66 18.73 -16.45
C ASP A 323 -8.28 17.32 -16.45
N ARG A 324 -7.42 16.29 -16.62
CA ARG A 324 -7.86 14.88 -16.61
C ARG A 324 -8.33 14.41 -15.24
N GLU A 325 -7.75 14.99 -14.19
CA GLU A 325 -8.02 14.61 -12.79
C GLU A 325 -9.03 15.54 -12.09
N GLY A 326 -9.59 16.54 -12.82
CA GLY A 326 -10.55 17.49 -12.26
C GLY A 326 -9.97 18.36 -11.15
N LEU A 327 -8.67 18.67 -11.22
CA LEU A 327 -7.96 19.54 -10.30
C LEU A 327 -7.85 20.96 -10.87
N GLU A 328 -7.73 21.94 -9.98
CA GLU A 328 -7.58 23.35 -10.33
C GLU A 328 -6.24 23.87 -9.81
N MET A 329 -5.53 24.63 -10.65
CA MET A 329 -4.36 25.37 -10.22
C MET A 329 -4.78 26.50 -9.29
N ALA A 330 -4.45 26.44 -8.01
CA ALA A 330 -4.79 27.46 -7.03
C ALA A 330 -4.23 28.84 -7.43
N LYS A 331 -5.04 29.88 -7.32
CA LYS A 331 -4.57 31.27 -7.42
C LYS A 331 -3.88 31.64 -6.13
N LEU A 332 -2.63 32.14 -6.21
CA LEU A 332 -1.91 32.54 -5.01
C LEU A 332 -2.48 33.88 -4.49
N PRO A 333 -2.91 33.94 -3.22
CA PRO A 333 -3.26 35.20 -2.58
C PRO A 333 -2.08 36.18 -2.56
N GLN A 334 -2.37 37.48 -2.60
CA GLN A 334 -1.35 38.53 -2.61
C GLN A 334 -0.41 38.43 -1.38
N ALA A 335 -0.94 38.09 -0.21
CA ALA A 335 -0.14 37.89 1.01
C ALA A 335 0.88 36.74 0.86
N VAL A 336 0.53 35.66 0.16
CA VAL A 336 1.44 34.55 -0.14
C VAL A 336 2.54 35.01 -1.10
N ILE A 337 2.20 35.78 -2.13
CA ILE A 337 3.17 36.35 -3.07
C ILE A 337 4.18 37.25 -2.34
N GLU A 338 3.71 38.14 -1.47
CA GLU A 338 4.56 39.04 -0.67
C GLU A 338 5.49 38.27 0.29
N GLU A 339 5.03 37.18 0.86
CA GLU A 339 5.88 36.32 1.72
C GLU A 339 6.94 35.59 0.89
N LEU A 340 6.58 35.08 -0.28
CA LEU A 340 7.49 34.40 -1.19
C LEU A 340 8.50 35.38 -1.82
N ASP A 341 8.15 36.63 -2.08
CA ASP A 341 9.07 37.69 -2.55
C ASP A 341 10.23 37.95 -1.57
N LYS A 342 10.03 37.73 -0.27
CA LYS A 342 11.11 37.82 0.73
C LYS A 342 12.08 36.65 0.68
N THR A 343 11.68 35.54 0.06
CA THR A 343 12.40 34.26 0.13
C THR A 343 13.00 33.85 -1.19
N LEU A 344 12.30 34.12 -2.29
CA LEU A 344 12.67 33.74 -3.64
C LEU A 344 13.40 34.85 -4.38
N PRO A 345 14.20 34.53 -5.44
CA PRO A 345 14.85 35.54 -6.28
C PRO A 345 13.82 36.48 -6.92
N SER A 346 14.18 37.73 -7.14
CA SER A 346 13.28 38.77 -7.69
C SER A 346 12.66 38.44 -9.05
N PHE A 347 13.23 37.48 -9.77
CA PHE A 347 12.77 37.02 -11.10
C PHE A 347 11.89 35.76 -11.06
N TRP A 348 11.44 35.31 -9.88
CA TRP A 348 10.48 34.21 -9.83
C TRP A 348 9.11 34.66 -10.40
N SER A 349 8.32 33.71 -10.90
CA SER A 349 7.15 33.97 -11.75
C SER A 349 5.98 34.69 -11.06
N ARG A 350 5.93 34.75 -9.73
CA ARG A 350 4.80 35.22 -8.88
C ARG A 350 3.47 34.55 -9.23
N ARG A 351 3.57 33.29 -9.66
CA ARG A 351 2.43 32.44 -10.08
C ARG A 351 2.58 31.03 -9.58
N ASN A 352 1.48 30.31 -9.57
CA ASN A 352 1.45 28.85 -9.42
C ASN A 352 1.59 28.20 -10.82
N PRO A 353 2.50 27.26 -11.03
CA PRO A 353 3.46 26.66 -10.10
C PRO A 353 4.53 27.63 -9.57
N VAL A 354 4.84 27.51 -8.27
CA VAL A 354 5.94 28.23 -7.65
C VAL A 354 7.25 27.53 -8.01
N ASP A 355 7.94 28.05 -9.03
CA ASP A 355 9.27 27.60 -9.38
C ASP A 355 10.28 28.28 -8.45
N ILE A 356 10.99 27.49 -7.64
CA ILE A 356 12.05 27.99 -6.74
C ILE A 356 13.37 28.25 -7.45
N VAL A 357 13.39 28.16 -8.77
CA VAL A 357 14.47 28.59 -9.68
C VAL A 357 15.83 27.98 -9.32
N GLY A 358 15.87 26.67 -9.11
CA GLY A 358 17.09 25.95 -8.75
C GLY A 358 17.66 26.31 -7.37
N ASN A 359 16.89 27.01 -6.53
CA ASN A 359 17.31 27.36 -5.17
C ASN A 359 17.38 26.09 -4.31
N VAL A 360 18.61 25.63 -4.06
CA VAL A 360 18.87 24.41 -3.27
C VAL A 360 18.89 24.64 -1.75
N ASN A 361 18.58 25.86 -1.29
CA ASN A 361 18.50 26.15 0.14
C ASN A 361 17.20 25.54 0.73
N ARG A 362 17.35 24.51 1.55
CA ARG A 362 16.22 23.83 2.18
C ARG A 362 15.35 24.73 3.07
N ALA A 363 15.93 25.72 3.73
CA ALA A 363 15.14 26.67 4.52
C ALA A 363 14.12 27.42 3.65
N ASN A 364 14.46 27.72 2.41
CA ASN A 364 13.55 28.33 1.46
C ASN A 364 12.45 27.33 1.00
N HIS A 365 12.79 26.04 0.87
CA HIS A 365 11.79 25.01 0.56
C HIS A 365 10.73 24.91 1.67
N PHE A 366 11.15 24.92 2.94
CA PHE A 366 10.19 24.91 4.06
C PHE A 366 9.28 26.14 4.02
N LYS A 367 9.82 27.33 3.82
CA LYS A 367 9.04 28.57 3.75
C LYS A 367 8.01 28.56 2.61
N VAL A 368 8.39 28.03 1.44
CA VAL A 368 7.46 27.90 0.31
C VAL A 368 6.36 26.88 0.62
N LEU A 369 6.71 25.73 1.22
CA LEU A 369 5.73 24.73 1.64
C LEU A 369 4.78 25.27 2.69
N ASP A 370 5.30 25.99 3.70
CA ASP A 370 4.51 26.61 4.76
C ASP A 370 3.54 27.66 4.17
N ALA A 371 4.02 28.52 3.27
CA ALA A 371 3.19 29.53 2.62
C ALA A 371 2.09 28.94 1.76
N LEU A 372 2.36 27.89 1.00
CA LEU A 372 1.35 27.19 0.19
C LEU A 372 0.35 26.43 1.05
N ALA A 373 0.82 25.70 2.06
CA ALA A 373 -0.04 24.87 2.90
C ALA A 373 -0.96 25.73 3.80
N SER A 374 -0.49 26.89 4.28
CA SER A 374 -1.29 27.79 5.12
C SER A 374 -2.29 28.66 4.33
N ALA A 375 -2.19 28.72 2.99
CA ALA A 375 -3.08 29.54 2.17
C ALA A 375 -4.50 28.94 2.08
N ASP A 376 -5.54 29.70 2.40
CA ASP A 376 -6.95 29.26 2.37
C ASP A 376 -7.44 28.85 0.97
N ASP A 377 -6.82 29.40 -0.08
CA ASP A 377 -7.13 29.08 -1.47
C ASP A 377 -6.39 27.84 -2.01
N VAL A 378 -5.66 27.14 -1.16
CA VAL A 378 -4.95 25.89 -1.48
C VAL A 378 -5.52 24.76 -0.64
N ASP A 379 -5.99 23.69 -1.29
CA ASP A 379 -6.53 22.50 -0.65
C ASP A 379 -5.52 21.34 -0.62
N ILE A 380 -4.62 21.29 -1.60
CA ILE A 380 -3.62 20.25 -1.81
C ILE A 380 -2.28 20.91 -2.16
N VAL A 381 -1.17 20.41 -1.63
CA VAL A 381 0.18 20.86 -2.04
C VAL A 381 0.89 19.72 -2.75
N ILE A 382 1.49 20.01 -3.92
CA ILE A 382 2.39 19.08 -4.62
C ILE A 382 3.80 19.69 -4.65
N SER A 383 4.78 18.95 -4.11
CA SER A 383 6.19 19.36 -4.04
C SER A 383 7.06 18.48 -4.94
N MET A 384 7.68 19.08 -5.95
CA MET A 384 8.43 18.35 -6.98
C MET A 384 9.90 18.76 -7.01
N GLY A 385 10.79 17.75 -7.15
CA GLY A 385 12.23 17.96 -7.30
C GLY A 385 12.98 18.30 -5.99
N THR A 386 12.27 18.38 -4.86
CA THR A 386 12.87 18.78 -3.56
C THR A 386 13.54 17.62 -2.83
N LEU A 387 13.21 16.39 -3.19
CA LEU A 387 13.78 15.14 -2.65
C LEU A 387 14.88 14.56 -3.56
N LEU A 388 15.66 15.41 -4.21
CA LEU A 388 16.81 14.96 -4.97
C LEU A 388 17.86 14.41 -3.99
N GLY A 389 17.98 13.10 -3.95
CA GLY A 389 18.98 12.42 -3.13
C GLY A 389 20.38 12.90 -3.53
N ARG A 390 21.25 13.09 -2.53
CA ARG A 390 22.67 13.50 -2.74
C ARG A 390 23.38 12.62 -3.76
N ASN A 391 23.03 11.34 -3.86
CA ASN A 391 23.65 10.42 -4.80
C ASN A 391 23.49 10.87 -6.26
N PHE A 392 22.38 11.54 -6.61
CA PHE A 392 22.20 12.09 -7.95
C PHE A 392 23.24 13.15 -8.28
N TRP A 393 23.48 14.12 -7.39
CA TRP A 393 24.45 15.19 -7.61
C TRP A 393 25.90 14.71 -7.44
N VAL A 394 26.17 13.92 -6.40
CA VAL A 394 27.54 13.42 -6.12
C VAL A 394 27.96 12.35 -7.12
N GLU A 395 27.09 11.40 -7.47
CA GLU A 395 27.38 10.40 -8.51
C GLU A 395 27.49 11.03 -9.89
N ASN A 396 26.62 11.97 -10.23
CA ASN A 396 26.73 12.68 -11.50
C ASN A 396 27.93 13.64 -11.52
N MET A 397 28.25 14.32 -10.43
CA MET A 397 29.47 15.10 -10.33
C MET A 397 30.73 14.22 -10.41
N LEU A 398 30.74 13.06 -9.76
CA LEU A 398 31.81 12.08 -9.91
C LEU A 398 31.87 11.51 -11.33
N LYS A 399 30.75 11.19 -11.94
CA LYS A 399 30.67 10.65 -13.30
C LYS A 399 30.96 11.71 -14.37
N THR A 400 30.45 12.94 -14.20
CA THR A 400 30.52 13.98 -15.24
C THR A 400 31.70 14.92 -15.09
N THR A 401 32.26 15.07 -13.88
CA THR A 401 33.38 16.00 -13.63
C THR A 401 34.66 15.26 -13.32
N ILE A 402 34.66 14.33 -12.39
CA ILE A 402 35.87 13.64 -11.93
C ILE A 402 36.29 12.54 -12.92
N ARG A 403 35.38 11.79 -13.48
CA ARG A 403 35.71 10.73 -14.45
C ARG A 403 36.22 11.26 -15.78
N PRO A 404 35.63 12.32 -16.40
CA PRO A 404 36.25 12.99 -17.53
C PRO A 404 37.61 13.65 -17.19
N LEU A 405 37.74 14.23 -16.00
CA LEU A 405 39.00 14.80 -15.54
C LEU A 405 40.11 13.74 -15.38
N ILE A 406 39.76 12.57 -14.77
CA ILE A 406 40.68 11.42 -14.68
C ILE A 406 41.00 10.87 -16.07
N ASN A 407 40.04 10.83 -16.98
CA ASN A 407 40.29 10.41 -18.36
C ASN A 407 41.12 11.41 -19.15
N MET A 408 40.90 12.71 -18.94
CA MET A 408 41.79 13.77 -19.50
C MET A 408 43.22 13.65 -18.96
N ILE A 409 43.39 13.40 -17.65
CA ILE A 409 44.71 13.19 -17.03
C ILE A 409 45.36 11.91 -17.60
N ARG A 410 44.61 10.83 -17.81
CA ARG A 410 45.12 9.59 -18.44
C ARG A 410 45.49 9.76 -19.92
N PHE A 411 44.78 10.59 -20.67
CA PHE A 411 45.05 10.84 -22.09
C PHE A 411 46.14 11.90 -22.33
N HIS A 412 46.36 12.80 -21.36
CA HIS A 412 47.37 13.89 -21.45
C HIS A 412 48.53 13.67 -20.51
N THR A 413 49.10 12.46 -20.45
CA THR A 413 50.37 12.17 -19.74
C THR A 413 51.60 12.89 -20.31
N LEU A 414 51.42 13.92 -21.16
CA LEU A 414 52.50 14.79 -21.69
C LEU A 414 52.05 16.25 -21.66
N ARG A 415 52.61 16.99 -20.65
CA ARG A 415 52.67 18.48 -20.57
C ARG A 415 51.41 19.21 -20.13
N LEU A 416 51.23 19.39 -18.79
CA LEU A 416 50.74 20.66 -18.22
C LEU A 416 50.77 20.66 -16.67
N PRO A 417 51.88 21.11 -16.00
CA PRO A 417 51.94 21.04 -14.52
C PRO A 417 51.25 22.19 -13.78
N ARG A 418 50.86 23.30 -14.46
CA ARG A 418 50.34 24.51 -13.77
C ARG A 418 48.82 24.64 -13.73
N PHE A 419 48.09 24.02 -14.61
CA PHE A 419 46.60 24.09 -14.66
C PHE A 419 45.93 23.18 -13.63
N GLU A 420 46.54 22.02 -13.36
CA GLU A 420 46.04 21.04 -12.37
C GLU A 420 46.06 21.58 -10.93
N LEU A 421 47.09 22.33 -10.56
CA LEU A 421 47.24 22.90 -9.21
C LEU A 421 46.18 23.96 -8.89
N SER A 422 45.74 24.74 -9.87
CA SER A 422 44.75 25.81 -9.65
C SER A 422 43.34 25.28 -9.46
N ILE A 423 42.95 24.21 -10.18
CA ILE A 423 41.62 23.56 -10.04
C ILE A 423 41.55 22.79 -8.73
N LEU A 424 42.61 22.03 -8.38
CA LEU A 424 42.68 21.31 -7.12
C LEU A 424 42.73 22.27 -5.92
N LYS A 425 43.40 23.41 -6.08
CA LYS A 425 43.46 24.46 -5.06
C LYS A 425 42.09 25.14 -4.90
N GLY A 426 41.41 25.49 -5.98
CA GLY A 426 40.06 26.04 -5.95
C GLY A 426 39.04 25.07 -5.35
N PHE A 427 39.16 23.76 -5.63
CA PHE A 427 38.31 22.73 -5.05
C PHE A 427 38.59 22.52 -3.55
N ARG A 428 39.88 22.57 -3.15
CA ARG A 428 40.29 22.49 -1.75
C ARG A 428 39.85 23.71 -0.95
N GLU A 429 39.91 24.91 -1.55
CA GLU A 429 39.41 26.15 -0.97
C GLU A 429 37.87 26.20 -0.89
N ALA A 430 37.16 25.66 -1.88
CA ALA A 430 35.72 25.53 -1.83
C ALA A 430 35.26 24.56 -0.74
N LEU A 431 35.98 23.46 -0.53
CA LEU A 431 35.76 22.49 0.55
C LEU A 431 36.14 23.09 1.93
N SER A 432 37.20 23.88 2.04
CA SER A 432 37.57 24.55 3.30
C SER A 432 36.58 25.64 3.67
N ARG A 433 36.14 26.48 2.72
CA ARG A 433 35.10 27.50 2.94
C ARG A 433 33.75 26.92 3.31
N SER A 434 33.45 25.72 2.86
CA SER A 434 32.26 24.93 3.31
C SER A 434 32.40 24.49 4.77
N LYS A 435 33.63 24.23 5.25
CA LYS A 435 33.92 23.91 6.66
C LYS A 435 33.90 25.14 7.58
N GLU A 436 34.37 26.28 7.09
CA GLU A 436 34.45 27.52 7.86
C GLU A 436 33.08 28.21 8.07
N ARG A 437 32.07 27.90 7.26
CA ARG A 437 30.70 28.43 7.42
C ARG A 437 29.88 27.75 8.50
N ASN A 438 30.42 26.77 9.22
CA ASN A 438 29.74 26.11 10.35
C ASN A 438 30.70 25.93 11.54
N PRO A 439 31.03 27.02 12.30
CA PRO A 439 32.02 26.94 13.38
C PRO A 439 31.49 26.36 14.70
N GLU A 440 30.22 26.09 14.87
CA GLU A 440 29.69 25.57 16.13
C GLU A 440 29.22 24.11 15.98
N GLY A 441 30.05 23.20 16.48
CA GLY A 441 29.62 21.90 17.06
C GLY A 441 29.53 20.70 16.12
N SER A 442 30.60 20.35 15.40
CA SER A 442 30.70 19.00 14.83
C SER A 442 31.92 18.25 15.34
N GLY A 443 31.79 17.62 16.49
CA GLY A 443 32.52 16.37 16.72
C GLY A 443 32.10 15.43 15.59
N GLY A 444 33.09 14.99 14.81
CA GLY A 444 33.08 14.07 13.65
C GLY A 444 31.80 13.37 13.19
N ILE A 445 30.72 14.08 12.88
CA ILE A 445 29.51 13.49 12.32
C ILE A 445 29.82 13.06 10.89
N ASN A 446 29.66 11.76 10.62
CA ASN A 446 29.76 11.19 9.29
C ASN A 446 28.85 11.99 8.32
N PRO A 447 29.35 12.47 7.16
CA PRO A 447 28.54 13.22 6.20
C PRO A 447 27.24 12.51 5.78
N ASN A 448 27.19 11.18 5.85
CA ASN A 448 25.99 10.38 5.59
C ASN A 448 24.97 10.51 6.74
N GLU A 449 25.40 10.55 7.99
CA GLU A 449 24.55 10.75 9.16
C GLU A 449 23.95 12.16 9.20
N ALA A 450 24.75 13.17 8.86
CA ALA A 450 24.27 14.55 8.74
C ALA A 450 23.17 14.71 7.67
N LEU A 451 23.20 13.90 6.61
CA LEU A 451 22.19 13.92 5.56
C LEU A 451 20.93 13.15 5.95
N GLN A 452 21.07 12.00 6.59
CA GLN A 452 19.92 11.29 7.15
C GLN A 452 19.18 12.14 8.18
N TRP A 453 19.93 12.85 9.03
CA TRP A 453 19.33 13.80 9.95
C TRP A 453 18.57 14.93 9.23
N ARG A 454 19.14 15.53 8.19
CA ARG A 454 18.48 16.60 7.40
C ARG A 454 17.22 16.11 6.68
N ASP A 455 17.22 14.89 6.18
CA ASP A 455 16.06 14.32 5.51
C ASP A 455 14.98 13.91 6.51
N SER A 456 15.35 13.44 7.70
CA SER A 456 14.40 13.16 8.79
C SER A 456 13.71 14.44 9.29
N VAL A 457 14.42 15.57 9.36
CA VAL A 457 13.85 16.88 9.69
C VAL A 457 12.82 17.31 8.63
N PHE A 458 13.11 17.11 7.34
CA PHE A 458 12.17 17.42 6.27
C PHE A 458 10.90 16.56 6.36
N VAL A 459 11.06 15.26 6.58
CA VAL A 459 9.93 14.33 6.72
C VAL A 459 9.08 14.68 7.96
N SER A 460 9.73 15.05 9.07
CA SER A 460 9.01 15.49 10.28
C SER A 460 8.24 16.78 10.03
N HIS A 461 8.86 17.76 9.37
CA HIS A 461 8.21 19.02 9.02
C HIS A 461 6.97 18.81 8.14
N LEU A 462 7.06 17.98 7.10
CA LEU A 462 5.91 17.65 6.26
C LEU A 462 4.75 17.06 7.06
N ARG A 463 5.07 16.12 7.97
CA ARG A 463 4.07 15.48 8.82
C ARG A 463 3.38 16.48 9.75
N ASP A 464 4.17 17.35 10.38
CA ASP A 464 3.66 18.35 11.32
C ASP A 464 2.82 19.39 10.58
N LEU A 465 3.25 19.82 9.38
CA LEU A 465 2.53 20.75 8.54
C LEU A 465 1.18 20.15 8.06
N MET A 466 1.17 18.91 7.59
CA MET A 466 -0.06 18.21 7.21
C MET A 466 -1.04 18.06 8.39
N ARG A 467 -0.53 17.81 9.60
CA ARG A 467 -1.37 17.74 10.82
C ARG A 467 -1.96 19.09 11.19
N LYS A 468 -1.15 20.13 11.12
CA LYS A 468 -1.55 21.51 11.47
C LYS A 468 -2.59 22.03 10.49
N GLU A 469 -2.30 21.97 9.19
CA GLU A 469 -3.12 22.58 8.14
C GLU A 469 -4.24 21.64 7.64
N LYS A 470 -4.20 20.35 8.02
CA LYS A 470 -5.14 19.28 7.58
C LYS A 470 -5.23 19.15 6.06
N LYS A 471 -4.14 19.44 5.36
CA LYS A 471 -4.03 19.38 3.91
C LYS A 471 -3.02 18.32 3.48
N PRO A 472 -3.28 17.54 2.42
CA PRO A 472 -2.31 16.60 1.89
C PRO A 472 -1.15 17.35 1.21
N ILE A 473 0.07 16.90 1.53
CA ILE A 473 1.28 17.35 0.86
C ILE A 473 1.90 16.14 0.16
N ILE A 474 1.83 16.13 -1.16
CA ILE A 474 2.31 15.05 -2.01
C ILE A 474 3.69 15.42 -2.53
N THR A 475 4.67 14.57 -2.25
CA THR A 475 6.04 14.78 -2.76
C THR A 475 6.29 13.92 -4.00
N VAL A 476 7.11 14.43 -4.92
CA VAL A 476 7.58 13.68 -6.09
C VAL A 476 9.08 13.46 -5.97
N ALA A 477 9.50 12.20 -6.00
CA ALA A 477 10.91 11.81 -5.94
C ALA A 477 11.26 10.89 -7.11
N VAL A 478 12.18 11.31 -7.95
CA VAL A 478 12.62 10.59 -9.16
C VAL A 478 13.60 9.46 -8.83
N ASN A 479 14.18 9.44 -7.64
CA ASN A 479 15.23 8.48 -7.28
C ASN A 479 14.77 7.56 -6.16
N GLU A 480 14.56 6.28 -6.49
CA GLU A 480 14.10 5.23 -5.57
C GLU A 480 15.24 4.50 -4.83
N GLY A 481 16.46 5.02 -4.84
CA GLY A 481 17.61 4.39 -4.20
C GLY A 481 17.39 4.14 -2.69
N GLU A 482 17.93 3.01 -2.18
CA GLU A 482 17.76 2.55 -0.79
C GLU A 482 18.22 3.54 0.30
N ARG A 483 18.98 4.57 -0.05
CA ARG A 483 19.51 5.60 0.87
C ARG A 483 19.08 7.01 0.48
N SER A 484 17.93 7.16 -0.16
CA SER A 484 17.40 8.45 -0.60
C SER A 484 16.36 9.01 0.39
N ALA A 485 16.01 10.30 0.26
CA ALA A 485 14.90 10.89 1.01
C ALA A 485 13.58 10.15 0.77
N SER A 486 13.41 9.53 -0.40
CA SER A 486 12.26 8.66 -0.69
C SER A 486 12.23 7.40 0.18
N SER A 487 13.39 6.84 0.62
CA SER A 487 13.40 5.73 1.57
C SER A 487 12.91 6.17 2.95
N LEU A 488 13.33 7.34 3.43
CA LEU A 488 12.85 7.89 4.71
C LEU A 488 11.35 8.22 4.68
N MET A 489 10.82 8.68 3.55
CA MET A 489 9.39 8.86 3.36
C MET A 489 8.65 7.52 3.49
N ARG A 490 9.14 6.46 2.84
CA ARG A 490 8.62 5.10 2.98
C ARG A 490 8.69 4.59 4.41
N ASP A 491 9.86 4.72 5.05
CA ASP A 491 10.08 4.27 6.44
C ASP A 491 9.17 5.05 7.42
N SER A 492 8.77 6.26 7.04
CA SER A 492 7.84 7.11 7.78
C SER A 492 6.38 6.91 7.36
N ALA A 493 6.09 5.95 6.49
CA ALA A 493 4.77 5.67 5.91
C ALA A 493 4.12 6.91 5.26
N LEU A 494 4.92 7.77 4.59
CA LEU A 494 4.43 8.92 3.85
C LEU A 494 4.46 8.65 2.34
N PHE A 495 3.36 8.97 1.67
CA PHE A 495 3.25 8.79 0.22
C PHE A 495 4.22 9.69 -0.54
N THR A 496 4.93 9.10 -1.50
CA THR A 496 5.81 9.78 -2.44
C THR A 496 5.56 9.21 -3.83
N ALA A 497 5.21 10.08 -4.77
CA ALA A 497 4.98 9.68 -6.15
C ALA A 497 6.32 9.61 -6.93
N ALA A 498 6.41 8.67 -7.87
CA ALA A 498 7.59 8.54 -8.71
C ALA A 498 7.62 9.56 -9.85
N THR A 499 6.46 10.07 -10.28
CA THR A 499 6.34 11.08 -11.35
C THR A 499 5.30 12.14 -11.01
N PRO A 500 5.32 13.32 -11.67
CA PRO A 500 4.30 14.36 -11.50
C PRO A 500 2.89 13.86 -11.78
N GLU A 501 2.70 13.09 -12.85
CA GLU A 501 1.39 12.58 -13.25
C GLU A 501 0.79 11.66 -12.20
N ARG A 502 1.62 10.83 -11.56
CA ARG A 502 1.19 9.95 -10.46
C ARG A 502 0.82 10.75 -9.20
N ALA A 503 1.55 11.84 -8.92
CA ALA A 503 1.19 12.75 -7.83
C ALA A 503 -0.15 13.44 -8.09
N VAL A 504 -0.35 13.93 -9.31
CA VAL A 504 -1.60 14.57 -9.76
C VAL A 504 -2.75 13.57 -9.73
N ARG A 505 -2.53 12.34 -10.19
CA ARG A 505 -3.53 11.27 -10.13
C ARG A 505 -3.97 10.97 -8.68
N ALA A 506 -3.02 10.83 -7.77
CA ALA A 506 -3.34 10.61 -6.35
C ALA A 506 -4.11 11.80 -5.75
N ALA A 507 -3.70 13.04 -6.06
CA ALA A 507 -4.40 14.25 -5.65
C ALA A 507 -5.84 14.29 -6.18
N GLY A 508 -6.07 13.98 -7.45
CA GLY A 508 -7.39 13.93 -8.08
C GLY A 508 -8.31 12.90 -7.44
N LYS A 509 -7.79 11.71 -7.14
CA LYS A 509 -8.57 10.67 -6.45
C LYS A 509 -8.92 11.07 -5.01
N LEU A 510 -8.00 11.71 -4.28
CA LEU A 510 -8.29 12.28 -2.96
C LEU A 510 -9.36 13.38 -3.03
N ALA A 511 -9.29 14.29 -4.01
CA ALA A 511 -10.29 15.34 -4.23
C ALA A 511 -11.66 14.76 -4.63
N THR A 512 -11.68 13.72 -5.46
CA THR A 512 -12.92 13.03 -5.85
C THR A 512 -13.60 12.39 -4.64
N TYR A 513 -12.82 11.73 -3.77
CA TYR A 513 -13.34 11.16 -2.53
C TYR A 513 -13.87 12.25 -1.58
N SER A 514 -13.17 13.37 -1.45
CA SER A 514 -13.63 14.53 -0.67
C SER A 514 -14.98 15.05 -1.15
N ARG A 515 -15.16 15.19 -2.47
CA ARG A 515 -16.42 15.59 -3.09
C ARG A 515 -17.55 14.61 -2.78
N PHE A 516 -17.26 13.30 -2.85
CA PHE A 516 -18.23 12.28 -2.45
C PHE A 516 -18.67 12.44 -0.99
N LEU A 517 -17.75 12.64 -0.05
CA LEU A 517 -18.05 12.84 1.37
C LEU A 517 -18.92 14.10 1.60
N SER A 518 -18.61 15.19 0.91
CA SER A 518 -19.37 16.44 1.00
C SER A 518 -20.81 16.26 0.50
N ASN A 519 -20.99 15.58 -0.63
CA ASN A 519 -22.30 15.29 -1.20
C ASN A 519 -23.12 14.35 -0.31
N HIS A 520 -22.47 13.35 0.29
CA HIS A 520 -23.13 12.42 1.21
C HIS A 520 -23.62 13.13 2.47
N SER A 521 -22.79 14.00 3.07
CA SER A 521 -23.15 14.79 4.25
C SER A 521 -24.31 15.75 3.99
N ASN A 522 -24.38 16.36 2.80
CA ASN A 522 -25.48 17.25 2.41
C ASN A 522 -26.81 16.49 2.23
N LYS A 523 -26.77 15.29 1.61
CA LYS A 523 -27.96 14.42 1.48
C LYS A 523 -28.49 13.97 2.84
N ALA A 524 -27.62 13.58 3.77
CA ALA A 524 -28.03 13.20 5.12
C ALA A 524 -28.68 14.35 5.90
N ARG A 525 -28.24 15.59 5.70
CA ARG A 525 -28.86 16.79 6.30
C ARG A 525 -30.23 17.09 5.70
N SER A 526 -30.40 16.94 4.37
CA SER A 526 -31.68 17.20 3.69
C SER A 526 -32.74 16.12 3.90
N SER A 527 -32.36 14.91 4.32
CA SER A 527 -33.31 13.82 4.65
C SER A 527 -33.79 13.88 6.11
N ASN A 528 -33.20 14.73 6.95
CA ASN A 528 -33.60 14.93 8.35
C ASN A 528 -34.43 16.24 8.54
N ILE A 529 -34.75 16.93 7.44
CA ILE A 529 -35.70 18.06 7.36
C ILE A 529 -36.99 17.57 6.67
#